data_b869e684709c9eecffa1bfee6aa46255
#
_entry.id   b869e684709c9eecffa1bfee6aa46255
#
_cell.length_a   1.000
_cell.length_b   1.000
_cell.length_c   1.000
_cell.angle_alpha   90.00
_cell.angle_beta   90.00
_cell.angle_gamma   90.00
#
_symmetry.space_group_name_H-M   'P 1'
#
loop_
_entity.id
_entity.type
_entity.pdbx_description
1 polymer ?
#
loop_
_entity_poly.entity_id
_entity_poly.type
_entity_poly.pdbx_seq_one_letter_code
_entity_poly.pdbx_strand_id
1 'polypeptide(L)'
;RGLIEIQRTTEGHGARTPLVKLTELTKRDIILPLLQQLEGIIDREVIEYLQKPLNELRADIDSADTYLKGLALEAFAIRIMRIIGLDFIQTRLKGNETAGAEVDVLFDSSRLLYTRWQVQCKNTHRVSLDQIAKEVGLSHVLKTNAIVIMTTGVVSEKAREYATQIMKTMNLCIIMVESSDIDAIIDEPT
;
A
#
# COMPACT_ATOMS: atom_id res chain seq x y z
N ARG A 1 2.46 -9.64 -31.48
CA ARG A 1 3.45 -10.72 -31.68
C ARG A 1 4.80 -10.22 -31.19
N GLY A 2 5.51 -11.01 -30.31
CA GLY A 2 6.85 -10.65 -29.82
C GLY A 2 6.90 -10.02 -28.41
N LEU A 3 5.81 -10.02 -27.64
CA LEU A 3 5.79 -9.44 -26.29
C LEU A 3 6.44 -10.34 -25.22
N ILE A 4 6.37 -11.64 -25.42
CA ILE A 4 6.94 -12.64 -24.53
C ILE A 4 7.74 -13.66 -25.32
N GLU A 5 8.79 -14.19 -24.71
CA GLU A 5 9.58 -15.32 -25.16
C GLU A 5 9.34 -16.51 -24.24
N ILE A 6 9.01 -17.67 -24.85
CA ILE A 6 8.81 -18.91 -24.10
C ILE A 6 10.06 -19.75 -24.24
N GLN A 7 10.83 -19.90 -23.17
CA GLN A 7 11.99 -20.80 -23.10
C GLN A 7 11.55 -22.17 -22.63
N ARG A 8 11.73 -23.19 -23.46
CA ARG A 8 11.53 -24.58 -23.08
C ARG A 8 12.78 -25.09 -22.39
N THR A 9 12.70 -25.40 -21.10
CA THR A 9 13.80 -26.08 -20.38
C THR A 9 13.89 -27.54 -20.82
N THR A 10 15.07 -27.97 -21.18
CA THR A 10 15.36 -29.32 -21.72
C THR A 10 15.87 -30.30 -20.68
N GLU A 11 15.96 -29.94 -19.42
CA GLU A 11 16.54 -30.80 -18.37
C GLU A 11 15.46 -31.33 -17.41
N GLY A 12 15.33 -32.66 -17.32
CA GLY A 12 14.60 -33.41 -16.29
C GLY A 12 13.38 -34.19 -16.74
N HIS A 13 13.25 -35.41 -16.23
CA HIS A 13 12.05 -36.25 -16.35
C HIS A 13 10.96 -35.75 -15.38
N GLY A 14 10.19 -34.74 -15.77
CA GLY A 14 9.06 -34.18 -15.01
C GLY A 14 8.25 -33.22 -15.84
N ALA A 15 7.08 -32.82 -15.36
CA ALA A 15 6.22 -31.85 -16.03
C ALA A 15 7.01 -30.56 -16.34
N ARG A 16 7.19 -30.25 -17.62
CA ARG A 16 7.98 -29.11 -18.09
C ARG A 16 7.17 -27.83 -17.91
N THR A 17 7.51 -27.01 -16.95
CA THR A 17 6.96 -25.66 -16.82
C THR A 17 7.70 -24.74 -17.78
N PRO A 18 7.06 -24.16 -18.80
CA PRO A 18 7.74 -23.22 -19.68
C PRO A 18 8.12 -21.95 -18.93
N LEU A 19 9.37 -21.52 -19.04
CA LEU A 19 9.82 -20.24 -18.52
C LEU A 19 9.36 -19.14 -19.48
N VAL A 20 8.54 -18.21 -19.00
CA VAL A 20 8.08 -17.06 -19.77
C VAL A 20 8.97 -15.86 -19.45
N LYS A 21 9.61 -15.28 -20.44
CA LYS A 21 10.40 -14.06 -20.30
C LYS A 21 9.77 -12.92 -21.12
N LEU A 22 9.83 -11.72 -20.58
CA LEU A 22 9.50 -10.51 -21.33
C LEU A 22 10.60 -10.23 -22.35
N THR A 23 10.22 -9.93 -23.58
CA THR A 23 11.20 -9.50 -24.60
C THR A 23 11.74 -8.10 -24.30
N GLU A 24 12.92 -7.77 -24.82
CA GLU A 24 13.48 -6.42 -24.69
C GLU A 24 12.57 -5.36 -25.35
N LEU A 25 11.85 -5.74 -26.38
CA LEU A 25 10.82 -4.89 -27.01
C LEU A 25 9.71 -4.53 -26.01
N THR A 26 9.21 -5.53 -25.27
CA THR A 26 8.17 -5.31 -24.24
C THR A 26 8.69 -4.42 -23.11
N LYS A 27 9.91 -4.66 -22.66
CA LYS A 27 10.53 -3.83 -21.63
C LYS A 27 10.65 -2.37 -22.08
N ARG A 28 11.17 -2.13 -23.29
CA ARG A 28 11.42 -0.80 -23.84
C ARG A 28 10.13 -0.06 -24.20
N ASP A 29 9.21 -0.71 -24.91
CA ASP A 29 8.08 -0.03 -25.54
C ASP A 29 6.82 -0.02 -24.68
N ILE A 30 6.74 -0.86 -23.65
CA ILE A 30 5.58 -0.97 -22.75
C ILE A 30 5.98 -0.69 -21.31
N ILE A 31 6.95 -1.44 -20.76
CA ILE A 31 7.27 -1.37 -19.32
C ILE A 31 7.94 -0.04 -18.97
N LEU A 32 8.97 0.38 -19.71
CA LEU A 32 9.68 1.64 -19.43
C LEU A 32 8.77 2.88 -19.51
N PRO A 33 7.91 3.06 -20.54
CA PRO A 33 6.97 4.19 -20.55
C PRO A 33 5.96 4.16 -19.41
N LEU A 34 5.48 2.97 -18.99
CA LEU A 34 4.61 2.83 -17.83
C LEU A 34 5.34 3.18 -16.53
N LEU A 35 6.58 2.74 -16.37
CA LEU A 35 7.40 3.11 -15.22
C LEU A 35 7.66 4.62 -15.17
N GLN A 36 7.96 5.25 -16.31
CA GLN A 36 8.13 6.71 -16.39
C GLN A 36 6.86 7.48 -16.03
N GLN A 37 5.68 6.97 -16.41
CA GLN A 37 4.41 7.55 -15.98
C GLN A 37 4.18 7.38 -14.47
N LEU A 38 4.64 6.27 -13.89
CA LEU A 38 4.55 6.00 -12.47
C LEU A 38 5.55 6.80 -11.63
N GLU A 39 6.73 7.16 -12.17
CA GLU A 39 7.75 7.95 -11.47
C GLU A 39 7.25 9.33 -10.99
N GLY A 40 6.21 9.91 -11.61
CA GLY A 40 5.54 11.12 -11.14
C GLY A 40 4.43 10.89 -10.10
N ILE A 41 4.04 9.62 -9.88
CA ILE A 41 2.88 9.23 -9.05
C ILE A 41 3.34 8.45 -7.82
N ILE A 42 4.41 7.65 -7.96
CA ILE A 42 5.01 6.87 -6.86
C ILE A 42 6.44 7.36 -6.65
N ASP A 43 6.80 7.56 -5.40
CA ASP A 43 8.19 7.82 -5.02
C ASP A 43 9.09 6.66 -5.46
N ARG A 44 10.23 6.98 -6.07
CA ARG A 44 11.15 5.99 -6.64
C ARG A 44 11.62 4.98 -5.60
N GLU A 45 11.88 5.42 -4.39
CA GLU A 45 12.32 4.55 -3.30
C GLU A 45 11.22 3.55 -2.90
N VAL A 46 9.97 3.97 -2.90
CA VAL A 46 8.82 3.07 -2.67
C VAL A 46 8.71 2.03 -3.78
N ILE A 47 8.99 2.39 -5.05
CA ILE A 47 9.00 1.43 -6.16
C ILE A 47 10.02 0.30 -5.94
N GLU A 48 11.22 0.64 -5.48
CA GLU A 48 12.25 -0.35 -5.16
C GLU A 48 11.79 -1.31 -4.06
N TYR A 49 11.14 -0.77 -3.02
CA TYR A 49 10.57 -1.56 -1.93
C TYR A 49 9.39 -2.45 -2.36
N LEU A 50 8.58 -2.04 -3.34
CA LEU A 50 7.49 -2.85 -3.88
C LEU A 50 7.97 -4.16 -4.53
N GLN A 51 9.23 -4.24 -4.93
CA GLN A 51 9.81 -5.43 -5.55
C GLN A 51 10.41 -6.41 -4.52
N LYS A 52 10.63 -5.98 -3.27
CA LYS A 52 11.21 -6.83 -2.22
C LYS A 52 10.29 -7.99 -1.87
N PRO A 53 10.82 -9.18 -1.57
CA PRO A 53 10.07 -10.28 -0.97
C PRO A 53 9.41 -9.86 0.36
N LEU A 54 8.29 -10.50 0.75
CA LEU A 54 7.57 -10.13 1.97
C LEU A 54 8.42 -10.29 3.24
N ASN A 55 9.26 -11.31 3.30
CA ASN A 55 10.18 -11.54 4.42
C ASN A 55 11.24 -10.43 4.55
N GLU A 56 11.72 -9.87 3.45
CA GLU A 56 12.64 -8.73 3.48
C GLU A 56 11.91 -7.46 3.91
N LEU A 57 10.69 -7.21 3.40
CA LEU A 57 9.85 -6.10 3.87
C LEU A 57 9.59 -6.22 5.38
N ARG A 58 9.34 -7.43 5.89
CA ARG A 58 9.15 -7.66 7.33
C ARG A 58 10.40 -7.27 8.13
N ALA A 59 11.59 -7.69 7.67
CA ALA A 59 12.83 -7.34 8.33
C ALA A 59 13.07 -5.82 8.36
N ASP A 60 12.72 -5.11 7.27
CA ASP A 60 12.83 -3.65 7.20
C ASP A 60 11.78 -2.94 8.07
N ILE A 61 10.56 -3.49 8.19
CA ILE A 61 9.52 -3.00 9.12
C ILE A 61 10.00 -3.11 10.58
N ASP A 62 10.80 -4.10 10.93
CA ASP A 62 11.38 -4.28 12.27
C ASP A 62 12.70 -3.52 12.48
N SER A 63 13.23 -2.89 11.44
CA SER A 63 14.49 -2.15 11.50
C SER A 63 14.47 -1.06 12.59
N ALA A 64 15.64 -0.78 13.16
CA ALA A 64 15.82 0.38 14.03
C ALA A 64 15.86 1.70 13.24
N ASP A 65 16.13 1.65 11.94
CA ASP A 65 16.10 2.80 11.06
C ASP A 65 14.66 3.19 10.74
N THR A 66 14.23 4.33 11.26
CA THR A 66 12.85 4.85 11.13
C THR A 66 12.48 5.17 9.68
N TYR A 67 13.46 5.52 8.84
CA TYR A 67 13.24 5.81 7.43
C TYR A 67 12.95 4.54 6.63
N LEU A 68 13.82 3.53 6.77
CA LEU A 68 13.63 2.22 6.13
C LEU A 68 12.31 1.57 6.57
N LYS A 69 12.01 1.64 7.87
CA LYS A 69 10.75 1.17 8.44
C LYS A 69 9.54 1.85 7.78
N GLY A 70 9.60 3.17 7.57
CA GLY A 70 8.53 3.94 6.92
C GLY A 70 8.31 3.48 5.48
N LEU A 71 9.38 3.39 4.67
CA LEU A 71 9.31 2.92 3.29
C LEU A 71 8.75 1.50 3.16
N ALA A 72 9.21 0.59 4.04
CA ALA A 72 8.76 -0.80 4.04
C ALA A 72 7.27 -0.89 4.38
N LEU A 73 6.79 -0.09 5.35
CA LEU A 73 5.39 -0.06 5.75
C LEU A 73 4.49 0.52 4.63
N GLU A 74 4.93 1.60 3.95
CA GLU A 74 4.22 2.17 2.80
C GLU A 74 4.14 1.14 1.64
N ALA A 75 5.25 0.47 1.31
CA ALA A 75 5.29 -0.55 0.27
C ALA A 75 4.39 -1.75 0.62
N PHE A 76 4.41 -2.20 1.88
CA PHE A 76 3.53 -3.25 2.38
C PHE A 76 2.06 -2.85 2.23
N ALA A 77 1.69 -1.64 2.65
CA ALA A 77 0.35 -1.10 2.53
C ALA A 77 -0.13 -1.10 1.07
N ILE A 78 0.71 -0.61 0.13
CA ILE A 78 0.37 -0.60 -1.30
C ILE A 78 0.12 -2.03 -1.80
N ARG A 79 0.94 -3.00 -1.43
CA ARG A 79 0.77 -4.40 -1.86
C ARG A 79 -0.53 -5.00 -1.36
N ILE A 80 -0.86 -4.82 -0.08
CA ILE A 80 -2.10 -5.36 0.50
C ILE A 80 -3.33 -4.71 -0.15
N MET A 81 -3.35 -3.39 -0.30
CA MET A 81 -4.47 -2.70 -0.94
C MET A 81 -4.66 -3.15 -2.39
N ARG A 82 -3.60 -3.43 -3.12
CA ARG A 82 -3.69 -3.98 -4.49
C ARG A 82 -4.19 -5.42 -4.52
N ILE A 83 -3.80 -6.27 -3.55
CA ILE A 83 -4.30 -7.65 -3.44
C ILE A 83 -5.82 -7.66 -3.24
N ILE A 84 -6.37 -6.78 -2.40
CA ILE A 84 -7.82 -6.64 -2.23
C ILE A 84 -8.51 -5.93 -3.40
N GLY A 85 -7.73 -5.52 -4.40
CA GLY A 85 -8.21 -5.04 -5.69
C GLY A 85 -8.53 -3.57 -5.76
N LEU A 86 -7.86 -2.74 -4.97
CA LEU A 86 -7.90 -1.28 -5.11
C LEU A 86 -6.93 -0.82 -6.20
N ASP A 87 -7.34 0.20 -6.93
CA ASP A 87 -6.53 0.84 -7.94
C ASP A 87 -5.71 1.97 -7.30
N PHE A 88 -4.40 1.88 -7.44
CA PHE A 88 -3.47 2.86 -6.90
C PHE A 88 -3.60 4.20 -7.63
N ILE A 89 -3.64 5.31 -6.87
CA ILE A 89 -3.70 6.67 -7.42
C ILE A 89 -2.36 7.39 -7.24
N GLN A 90 -1.90 7.54 -6.00
CA GLN A 90 -0.73 8.36 -5.69
C GLN A 90 -0.14 8.05 -4.31
N THR A 91 1.19 8.22 -4.15
CA THR A 91 1.85 8.26 -2.84
C THR A 91 2.14 9.70 -2.41
N ARG A 92 2.29 9.92 -1.11
CA ARG A 92 2.80 11.15 -0.48
C ARG A 92 2.12 12.42 -0.99
N LEU A 93 0.78 12.39 -1.01
CA LEU A 93 -0.01 13.56 -1.41
C LEU A 93 0.20 14.70 -0.42
N LYS A 94 0.82 15.78 -0.89
CA LYS A 94 1.09 17.02 -0.13
C LYS A 94 0.63 18.23 -0.94
N GLY A 95 0.32 19.31 -0.26
CA GLY A 95 0.12 20.61 -0.89
C GLY A 95 -1.25 21.22 -0.62
N ASN A 96 -1.72 22.05 -1.56
CA ASN A 96 -2.97 22.81 -1.41
C ASN A 96 -4.21 21.91 -1.28
N GLU A 97 -4.19 20.74 -1.90
CA GLU A 97 -5.29 19.78 -1.88
C GLU A 97 -5.51 19.14 -0.50
N THR A 98 -4.46 19.08 0.34
CA THR A 98 -4.50 18.49 1.68
C THR A 98 -4.37 19.51 2.79
N ALA A 99 -4.43 20.82 2.47
CA ALA A 99 -4.18 21.90 3.41
C ALA A 99 -2.82 21.78 4.15
N GLY A 100 -1.82 21.24 3.43
CA GLY A 100 -0.46 21.04 3.94
C GLY A 100 -0.26 19.75 4.76
N ALA A 101 -1.31 18.96 4.96
CA ALA A 101 -1.16 17.63 5.56
C ALA A 101 -0.63 16.62 4.53
N GLU A 102 -0.02 15.54 5.02
CA GLU A 102 0.50 14.45 4.19
C GLU A 102 -0.41 13.24 4.30
N VAL A 103 -0.76 12.65 3.14
CA VAL A 103 -1.40 11.35 3.04
C VAL A 103 -0.42 10.42 2.37
N ASP A 104 -0.13 9.28 3.00
CA ASP A 104 0.92 8.40 2.52
C ASP A 104 0.52 7.72 1.20
N VAL A 105 -0.71 7.17 1.10
CA VAL A 105 -1.18 6.53 -0.13
C VAL A 105 -2.66 6.77 -0.37
N LEU A 106 -3.04 7.03 -1.62
CA LEU A 106 -4.41 7.18 -2.07
C LEU A 106 -4.76 6.09 -3.08
N PHE A 107 -5.95 5.51 -2.92
CA PHE A 107 -6.52 4.50 -3.82
C PHE A 107 -7.96 4.83 -4.19
N ASP A 108 -8.39 4.30 -5.34
CA ASP A 108 -9.78 4.31 -5.75
C ASP A 108 -10.25 2.86 -6.04
N SER A 109 -11.54 2.63 -5.98
CA SER A 109 -12.18 1.41 -6.47
C SER A 109 -13.45 1.77 -7.22
N SER A 110 -13.62 1.19 -8.40
CA SER A 110 -14.80 1.39 -9.27
C SER A 110 -15.55 0.09 -9.54
N ARG A 111 -15.28 -1.00 -8.80
CA ARG A 111 -15.81 -2.34 -9.10
C ARG A 111 -17.32 -2.46 -8.96
N LEU A 112 -17.90 -1.96 -7.87
CA LEU A 112 -19.35 -1.94 -7.63
C LEU A 112 -19.86 -0.52 -7.42
N LEU A 113 -19.20 0.23 -6.56
CA LEU A 113 -19.42 1.64 -6.27
C LEU A 113 -18.07 2.34 -6.32
N TYR A 114 -18.04 3.56 -6.81
CA TYR A 114 -16.85 4.37 -6.70
C TYR A 114 -16.58 4.68 -5.23
N THR A 115 -15.42 4.25 -4.75
CA THR A 115 -14.95 4.55 -3.39
C THR A 115 -13.50 5.01 -3.43
N ARG A 116 -13.19 6.02 -2.65
CA ARG A 116 -11.83 6.53 -2.47
C ARG A 116 -11.33 6.17 -1.08
N TRP A 117 -10.11 5.68 -1.03
CA TRP A 117 -9.45 5.15 0.17
C TRP A 117 -8.18 5.94 0.43
N GLN A 118 -8.00 6.45 1.64
CA GLN A 118 -6.72 6.97 2.09
C GLN A 118 -6.05 5.99 3.04
N VAL A 119 -4.78 5.75 2.83
CA VAL A 119 -3.96 4.90 3.71
C VAL A 119 -2.93 5.77 4.39
N GLN A 120 -2.86 5.65 5.70
CA GLN A 120 -1.89 6.34 6.53
C GLN A 120 -1.04 5.33 7.28
N CYS A 121 0.25 5.35 7.04
CA CYS A 121 1.26 4.51 7.69
C CYS A 121 1.82 5.21 8.93
N LYS A 122 1.81 4.56 10.07
CA LYS A 122 2.30 5.11 11.34
C LYS A 122 3.38 4.22 11.93
N ASN A 123 4.62 4.69 11.84
CA ASN A 123 5.74 4.07 12.55
C ASN A 123 5.80 4.58 13.99
N THR A 124 4.92 4.08 14.84
CA THR A 124 4.77 4.52 16.23
C THR A 124 4.32 3.36 17.12
N HIS A 125 4.74 3.35 18.39
CA HIS A 125 4.29 2.35 19.36
C HIS A 125 2.79 2.40 19.62
N ARG A 126 2.19 3.59 19.55
CA ARG A 126 0.77 3.77 19.84
C ARG A 126 0.18 4.91 19.03
N VAL A 127 -0.85 4.60 18.27
CA VAL A 127 -1.65 5.59 17.54
C VAL A 127 -2.63 6.25 18.52
N SER A 128 -2.62 7.58 18.58
CA SER A 128 -3.48 8.38 19.45
C SER A 128 -4.81 8.76 18.78
N LEU A 129 -5.76 9.22 19.58
CA LEU A 129 -7.02 9.79 19.10
C LEU A 129 -6.78 10.97 18.13
N ASP A 130 -5.85 11.87 18.47
CA ASP A 130 -5.57 13.06 17.65
C ASP A 130 -5.06 12.68 16.26
N GLN A 131 -4.30 11.59 16.16
CA GLN A 131 -3.85 11.08 14.86
C GLN A 131 -5.02 10.58 14.02
N ILE A 132 -5.97 9.85 14.62
CA ILE A 132 -7.20 9.42 13.91
C ILE A 132 -8.06 10.64 13.54
N ALA A 133 -8.24 11.59 14.46
CA ALA A 133 -9.03 12.80 14.20
C ALA A 133 -8.47 13.62 13.04
N LYS A 134 -7.14 13.71 12.92
CA LYS A 134 -6.48 14.34 11.77
C LYS A 134 -6.88 13.68 10.46
N GLU A 135 -6.82 12.35 10.40
CA GLU A 135 -7.14 11.60 9.18
C GLU A 135 -8.65 11.71 8.83
N VAL A 136 -9.52 11.73 9.84
CA VAL A 136 -10.96 12.01 9.64
C VAL A 136 -11.16 13.41 9.07
N GLY A 137 -10.44 14.42 9.57
CA GLY A 137 -10.47 15.76 8.99
C GLY A 137 -10.04 15.78 7.51
N LEU A 138 -8.98 15.07 7.16
CA LEU A 138 -8.49 14.96 5.79
C LEU A 138 -9.47 14.24 4.87
N SER A 139 -10.19 13.24 5.36
CA SER A 139 -11.17 12.49 4.56
C SER A 139 -12.25 13.38 3.95
N HIS A 140 -12.63 14.46 4.62
CA HIS A 140 -13.57 15.44 4.09
C HIS A 140 -13.00 16.22 2.90
N VAL A 141 -11.73 16.60 3.00
CA VAL A 141 -11.04 17.37 1.94
C VAL A 141 -10.81 16.48 0.71
N LEU A 142 -10.35 15.25 0.92
CA LEU A 142 -10.04 14.28 -0.13
C LEU A 142 -11.28 13.55 -0.65
N LYS A 143 -12.43 13.71 0.01
CA LYS A 143 -13.69 13.00 -0.28
C LYS A 143 -13.49 11.47 -0.24
N THR A 144 -12.77 10.98 0.76
CA THR A 144 -12.51 9.55 0.94
C THR A 144 -13.67 8.89 1.69
N ASN A 145 -13.96 7.65 1.32
CA ASN A 145 -15.02 6.82 1.92
C ASN A 145 -14.43 5.85 2.95
N ALA A 146 -13.13 5.58 2.86
CA ALA A 146 -12.43 4.70 3.77
C ALA A 146 -11.07 5.26 4.16
N ILE A 147 -10.72 5.10 5.44
CA ILE A 147 -9.40 5.38 6.00
C ILE A 147 -8.81 4.06 6.47
N VAL A 148 -7.59 3.77 6.06
CA VAL A 148 -6.81 2.65 6.59
C VAL A 148 -5.65 3.23 7.40
N ILE A 149 -5.61 2.94 8.68
CA ILE A 149 -4.48 3.24 9.56
C ILE A 149 -3.66 1.97 9.70
N MET A 150 -2.46 1.97 9.13
CA MET A 150 -1.52 0.87 9.24
C MET A 150 -0.38 1.27 10.17
N THR A 151 -0.16 0.50 11.23
CA THR A 151 0.85 0.87 12.24
C THR A 151 1.74 -0.30 12.65
N THR A 152 2.99 0.00 12.92
CA THR A 152 3.95 -0.94 13.51
C THR A 152 3.76 -1.14 15.01
N GLY A 153 2.81 -0.46 15.63
CA GLY A 153 2.43 -0.59 17.04
C GLY A 153 0.97 -0.95 17.21
N VAL A 154 0.32 -0.33 18.21
CA VAL A 154 -1.08 -0.56 18.56
C VAL A 154 -1.90 0.73 18.46
N VAL A 155 -3.20 0.61 18.26
CA VAL A 155 -4.13 1.74 18.34
C VAL A 155 -4.64 1.86 19.78
N SER A 156 -4.60 3.06 20.35
CA SER A 156 -5.08 3.29 21.73
C SER A 156 -6.59 3.06 21.82
N GLU A 157 -7.06 2.64 23.02
CA GLU A 157 -8.48 2.40 23.28
C GLU A 157 -9.34 3.62 22.94
N LYS A 158 -8.92 4.80 23.39
CA LYS A 158 -9.61 6.06 23.08
C LYS A 158 -9.68 6.35 21.58
N ALA A 159 -8.65 5.98 20.80
CA ALA A 159 -8.65 6.13 19.36
C ALA A 159 -9.64 5.16 18.70
N ARG A 160 -9.76 3.92 19.22
CA ARG A 160 -10.73 2.93 18.73
C ARG A 160 -12.17 3.35 19.03
N GLU A 161 -12.43 3.83 20.26
CA GLU A 161 -13.74 4.36 20.65
C GLU A 161 -14.15 5.53 19.74
N TYR A 162 -13.23 6.48 19.54
CA TYR A 162 -13.46 7.62 18.64
C TYR A 162 -13.76 7.16 17.21
N ALA A 163 -12.94 6.29 16.63
CA ALA A 163 -13.17 5.76 15.28
C ALA A 163 -14.53 5.05 15.17
N THR A 164 -14.89 4.24 16.19
CA THR A 164 -16.19 3.57 16.25
C THR A 164 -17.34 4.57 16.28
N GLN A 165 -17.20 5.67 16.99
CA GLN A 165 -18.20 6.72 17.03
C GLN A 165 -18.33 7.45 15.68
N ILE A 166 -17.23 7.75 15.03
CA ILE A 166 -17.22 8.33 13.68
C ILE A 166 -17.96 7.41 12.69
N MET A 167 -17.63 6.12 12.66
CA MET A 167 -18.27 5.14 11.78
C MET A 167 -19.77 4.99 12.03
N LYS A 168 -20.24 5.23 13.25
CA LYS A 168 -21.68 5.21 13.57
C LYS A 168 -22.43 6.47 13.12
N THR A 169 -21.75 7.60 13.04
CA THR A 169 -22.37 8.92 12.79
C THR A 169 -22.11 9.46 11.38
N MET A 170 -21.12 8.90 10.69
CA MET A 170 -20.72 9.33 9.37
C MET A 170 -20.64 8.14 8.40
N ASN A 171 -20.82 8.40 7.12
CA ASN A 171 -20.61 7.39 6.08
C ASN A 171 -19.11 7.29 5.74
N LEU A 172 -18.32 6.91 6.74
CA LEU A 172 -16.87 6.77 6.65
C LEU A 172 -16.46 5.45 7.31
N CYS A 173 -15.72 4.63 6.60
CA CYS A 173 -15.14 3.39 7.13
C CYS A 173 -13.73 3.68 7.68
N ILE A 174 -13.40 3.20 8.87
CA ILE A 174 -12.05 3.31 9.45
C ILE A 174 -11.55 1.92 9.79
N ILE A 175 -10.49 1.49 9.10
CA ILE A 175 -9.85 0.19 9.25
C ILE A 175 -8.52 0.42 9.96
N MET A 176 -8.24 -0.40 10.97
CA MET A 176 -7.00 -0.36 11.74
C MET A 176 -6.25 -1.66 11.53
N VAL A 177 -5.03 -1.56 11.01
CA VAL A 177 -4.10 -2.69 10.81
C VAL A 177 -2.92 -2.46 11.75
N GLU A 178 -2.82 -3.28 12.77
CA GLU A 178 -1.80 -3.18 13.81
C GLU A 178 -0.61 -4.12 13.53
N SER A 179 0.42 -4.06 14.35
CA SER A 179 1.58 -4.93 14.22
C SER A 179 1.20 -6.42 14.17
N SER A 180 0.29 -6.86 15.02
CA SER A 180 -0.18 -8.26 15.04
C SER A 180 -0.90 -8.67 13.75
N ASP A 181 -1.62 -7.75 13.11
CA ASP A 181 -2.30 -8.02 11.84
C ASP A 181 -1.27 -8.11 10.70
N ILE A 182 -0.25 -7.24 10.73
CA ILE A 182 0.87 -7.28 9.77
C ILE A 182 1.58 -8.63 9.87
N ASP A 183 1.87 -9.11 11.09
CA ASP A 183 2.49 -10.40 11.34
C ASP A 183 1.64 -11.54 10.77
N ALA A 184 0.36 -11.57 11.08
CA ALA A 184 -0.56 -12.58 10.59
C ALA A 184 -0.64 -12.63 9.05
N ILE A 185 -0.65 -11.47 8.39
CA ILE A 185 -0.69 -11.37 6.92
C ILE A 185 0.61 -11.90 6.29
N ILE A 186 1.75 -11.68 6.93
CA ILE A 186 3.06 -12.10 6.39
C ILE A 186 3.30 -13.57 6.65
N ASP A 187 2.94 -14.09 7.83
CA ASP A 187 3.19 -15.46 8.25
C ASP A 187 2.23 -16.47 7.59
N GLU A 188 1.01 -16.03 7.22
CA GLU A 188 0.01 -16.84 6.52
C GLU A 188 -0.34 -16.22 5.14
N PRO A 189 0.59 -16.17 4.19
CA PRO A 189 0.29 -15.67 2.86
C PRO A 189 -0.68 -16.62 2.16
N THR A 190 -1.91 -16.17 1.98
CA THR A 190 -2.98 -16.88 1.21
C THR A 190 -2.68 -16.92 -0.28
#